data_840e0edbdaef64aca51561077c83bd65
#
_entry.id   840e0edbdaef64aca51561077c83bd65
#
_cell.length_a   1.000
_cell.length_b   1.000
_cell.length_c   1.000
_cell.angle_alpha   90.00
_cell.angle_beta   90.00
_cell.angle_gamma   90.00
#
_symmetry.space_group_name_H-M   'P 1'
#
loop_
_entity.id
_entity.type
_entity.pdbx_description
1 polymer ?
#
loop_
_entity_poly.entity_id
_entity_poly.type
_entity_poly.pdbx_seq_one_letter_code
_entity_poly.pdbx_strand_id
1 'polypeptide(L)'
;GYLALRGFDQLSCAAFSDVVNARFGPAAAPRAAPELFHFLAGLKAVGATDFNAALCRYAAQHRQPGLALIVSDLLSREGFEAGLSALLARGYEVVLLHILAPEEVRPAIGGDLKLVDRETGAGVDITLNQRAVNLYRERYRAWTARVEAFAARRGVVYERFESSVPVERLLLGSLRRRGVLA
;
A
#
# COMPACT_ATOMS: atom_id res chain seq x y z
N GLY A 1 7.57 -3.38 -10.90
CA GLY A 1 8.32 -4.66 -11.05
C GLY A 1 8.76 -4.90 -12.49
N TYR A 2 7.83 -4.90 -13.46
CA TYR A 2 8.18 -5.15 -14.87
C TYR A 2 9.22 -4.13 -15.41
N LEU A 3 9.06 -2.85 -15.09
CA LEU A 3 10.01 -1.82 -15.53
C LEU A 3 11.41 -2.05 -14.93
N ALA A 4 11.50 -2.43 -13.66
CA ALA A 4 12.78 -2.78 -13.02
C ALA A 4 13.46 -3.96 -13.74
N LEU A 5 12.72 -5.04 -14.02
CA LEU A 5 13.26 -6.18 -14.79
C LEU A 5 13.72 -5.79 -16.20
N ARG A 6 13.01 -4.86 -16.87
CA ARG A 6 13.42 -4.32 -18.18
C ARG A 6 14.69 -3.49 -18.10
N GLY A 7 14.91 -2.79 -16.98
CA GLY A 7 16.13 -2.03 -16.69
C GLY A 7 17.28 -2.89 -16.15
N PHE A 8 17.10 -4.22 -16.04
CA PHE A 8 18.05 -5.13 -15.41
C PHE A 8 18.33 -4.84 -13.94
N ASP A 9 17.42 -4.13 -13.26
CA ASP A 9 17.48 -3.94 -11.82
C ASP A 9 17.11 -5.22 -11.09
N GLN A 10 17.72 -5.41 -9.91
CA GLN A 10 17.36 -6.53 -9.04
C GLN A 10 15.98 -6.28 -8.40
N LEU A 11 15.02 -7.14 -8.69
CA LEU A 11 13.66 -7.08 -8.17
C LEU A 11 13.43 -8.20 -7.16
N SER A 12 12.89 -7.83 -6.00
CA SER A 12 12.19 -8.74 -5.08
C SER A 12 10.77 -8.22 -4.85
N CYS A 13 9.80 -9.11 -4.82
CA CYS A 13 8.41 -8.77 -4.52
C CYS A 13 7.95 -9.62 -3.33
N ALA A 14 7.23 -9.01 -2.41
CA ALA A 14 6.71 -9.68 -1.22
C ALA A 14 5.26 -9.27 -0.97
N ALA A 15 4.41 -10.24 -0.66
CA ALA A 15 3.08 -10.01 -0.13
C ALA A 15 3.09 -10.26 1.38
N PHE A 16 2.33 -9.46 2.12
CA PHE A 16 2.27 -9.54 3.57
C PHE A 16 0.84 -9.36 4.10
N SER A 17 0.60 -9.97 5.25
CA SER A 17 -0.51 -9.69 6.15
C SER A 17 0.07 -9.25 7.51
N ASP A 18 0.00 -10.07 8.55
CA ASP A 18 0.77 -9.90 9.80
C ASP A 18 2.25 -10.32 9.65
N VAL A 19 2.53 -11.15 8.64
CA VAL A 19 3.87 -11.61 8.23
C VAL A 19 4.02 -11.51 6.72
N VAL A 20 5.25 -11.62 6.24
CA VAL A 20 5.52 -11.84 4.80
C VAL A 20 5.20 -13.29 4.48
N ASN A 21 4.10 -13.51 3.75
CA ASN A 21 3.54 -14.82 3.46
C ASN A 21 3.79 -15.33 2.04
N ALA A 22 4.21 -14.48 1.11
CA ALA A 22 4.63 -14.87 -0.22
C ALA A 22 5.77 -14.00 -0.73
N ARG A 23 6.69 -14.59 -1.50
CA ARG A 23 7.86 -13.89 -2.05
C ARG A 23 8.14 -14.33 -3.47
N PHE A 24 8.59 -13.38 -4.28
CA PHE A 24 9.16 -13.58 -5.61
C PHE A 24 10.55 -12.93 -5.66
N GLY A 25 11.48 -13.56 -6.37
CA GLY A 25 12.83 -13.06 -6.55
C GLY A 25 13.82 -13.48 -5.45
N PRO A 26 15.05 -12.93 -5.47
CA PRO A 26 15.50 -11.85 -6.36
C PRO A 26 15.62 -12.28 -7.82
N ALA A 27 15.23 -11.38 -8.75
CA ALA A 27 15.35 -11.56 -10.19
C ALA A 27 15.81 -10.26 -10.85
N ALA A 28 16.61 -10.34 -11.91
CA ALA A 28 17.24 -9.17 -12.52
C ALA A 28 17.19 -9.18 -14.05
N ALA A 29 16.27 -9.91 -14.67
CA ALA A 29 16.21 -10.00 -16.13
C ALA A 29 14.76 -10.00 -16.63
N PRO A 30 14.50 -9.45 -17.85
CA PRO A 30 13.16 -9.40 -18.45
C PRO A 30 12.49 -10.78 -18.59
N ARG A 31 13.26 -11.85 -18.72
CA ARG A 31 12.76 -13.23 -18.81
C ARG A 31 12.02 -13.68 -17.53
N ALA A 32 12.24 -13.02 -16.41
CA ALA A 32 11.54 -13.32 -15.15
C ALA A 32 10.14 -12.66 -15.06
N ALA A 33 9.74 -11.84 -16.03
CA ALA A 33 8.45 -11.16 -16.03
C ALA A 33 7.24 -12.13 -16.01
N PRO A 34 7.21 -13.24 -16.78
CA PRO A 34 6.10 -14.19 -16.69
C PRO A 34 5.92 -14.78 -15.29
N GLU A 35 7.02 -15.11 -14.61
CA GLU A 35 6.99 -15.63 -13.23
C GLU A 35 6.48 -14.57 -12.26
N LEU A 36 6.91 -13.32 -12.41
CA LEU A 36 6.39 -12.18 -11.62
C LEU A 36 4.87 -12.05 -11.80
N PHE A 37 4.38 -12.10 -13.03
CA PHE A 37 2.95 -11.98 -13.29
C PHE A 37 2.17 -13.18 -12.75
N HIS A 38 2.72 -14.39 -12.87
CA HIS A 38 2.13 -15.56 -12.25
C HIS A 38 2.07 -15.47 -10.74
N PHE A 39 3.16 -15.02 -10.10
CA PHE A 39 3.21 -14.76 -8.66
C PHE A 39 2.13 -13.75 -8.25
N LEU A 40 2.03 -12.60 -8.92
CA LEU A 40 1.05 -11.56 -8.60
C LEU A 40 -0.39 -12.04 -8.80
N ALA A 41 -0.67 -12.79 -9.88
CA ALA A 41 -1.99 -13.36 -10.16
C ALA A 41 -2.41 -14.43 -9.13
N GLY A 42 -1.44 -15.12 -8.53
CA GLY A 42 -1.67 -16.13 -7.51
C GLY A 42 -1.88 -15.59 -6.10
N LEU A 43 -1.66 -14.29 -5.86
CA LEU A 43 -1.83 -13.69 -4.54
C LEU A 43 -3.30 -13.71 -4.10
N LYS A 44 -3.52 -14.12 -2.87
CA LYS A 44 -4.85 -14.11 -2.23
C LYS A 44 -4.78 -13.23 -0.98
N ALA A 45 -5.73 -12.32 -0.85
CA ALA A 45 -5.91 -11.55 0.38
C ALA A 45 -6.54 -12.46 1.44
N VAL A 46 -5.78 -12.79 2.48
CA VAL A 46 -6.23 -13.69 3.56
C VAL A 46 -5.67 -13.19 4.89
N GLY A 47 -6.53 -13.17 5.91
CA GLY A 47 -6.15 -12.83 7.28
C GLY A 47 -6.06 -11.33 7.55
N ALA A 48 -5.88 -10.99 8.82
CA ALA A 48 -5.72 -9.61 9.27
C ALA A 48 -4.32 -9.07 8.92
N THR A 49 -4.23 -7.80 8.62
CA THR A 49 -2.97 -7.13 8.26
C THR A 49 -2.40 -6.37 9.46
N ASP A 50 -1.16 -6.70 9.84
CA ASP A 50 -0.33 -5.85 10.69
C ASP A 50 0.83 -5.26 9.86
N PHE A 51 0.57 -4.09 9.33
CA PHE A 51 1.51 -3.34 8.49
C PHE A 51 2.85 -3.09 9.19
N ASN A 52 2.82 -2.66 10.45
CA ASN A 52 4.02 -2.35 11.20
C ASN A 52 4.85 -3.61 11.50
N ALA A 53 4.22 -4.68 11.98
CA ALA A 53 4.93 -5.92 12.28
C ALA A 53 5.57 -6.52 11.03
N ALA A 54 4.85 -6.54 9.91
CA ALA A 54 5.35 -7.08 8.64
C ALA A 54 6.58 -6.31 8.14
N LEU A 55 6.51 -4.97 8.09
CA LEU A 55 7.63 -4.15 7.59
C LEU A 55 8.81 -4.10 8.55
N CYS A 56 8.59 -4.04 9.87
CA CYS A 56 9.67 -4.14 10.86
C CYS A 56 10.42 -5.46 10.73
N ARG A 57 9.70 -6.55 10.56
CA ARG A 57 10.30 -7.89 10.37
C ARG A 57 11.04 -7.99 9.05
N TYR A 58 10.47 -7.45 7.97
CA TYR A 58 11.13 -7.37 6.68
C TYR A 58 12.44 -6.59 6.78
N ALA A 59 12.43 -5.39 7.35
CA ALA A 59 13.61 -4.55 7.56
C ALA A 59 14.71 -5.24 8.40
N ALA A 60 14.32 -6.04 9.39
CA ALA A 60 15.27 -6.80 10.21
C ALA A 60 15.97 -7.93 9.42
N GLN A 61 15.25 -8.58 8.50
CA GLN A 61 15.76 -9.73 7.73
C GLN A 61 16.58 -9.33 6.50
N HIS A 62 16.32 -8.14 5.90
CA HIS A 62 16.94 -7.70 4.66
C HIS A 62 17.91 -6.56 4.93
N ARG A 63 19.20 -6.82 4.69
CA ARG A 63 20.28 -5.89 5.02
C ARG A 63 20.75 -5.02 3.85
N GLN A 64 20.34 -5.34 2.64
CA GLN A 64 20.69 -4.57 1.43
C GLN A 64 19.57 -3.55 1.15
N PRO A 65 19.83 -2.26 1.39
CA PRO A 65 18.84 -1.21 1.08
C PRO A 65 18.69 -1.02 -0.43
N GLY A 66 17.61 -0.41 -0.82
CA GLY A 66 17.29 -0.08 -2.19
C GLY A 66 15.97 0.68 -2.22
N LEU A 67 15.31 0.74 -3.36
CA LEU A 67 13.99 1.31 -3.49
C LEU A 67 12.92 0.33 -2.97
N ALA A 68 12.19 0.72 -1.94
CA ALA A 68 11.05 -0.01 -1.41
C ALA A 68 9.73 0.63 -1.90
N LEU A 69 9.08 0.01 -2.89
CA LEU A 69 7.75 0.39 -3.34
C LEU A 69 6.70 -0.36 -2.51
N ILE A 70 5.97 0.35 -1.69
CA ILE A 70 4.94 -0.20 -0.81
C ILE A 70 3.56 0.15 -1.39
N VAL A 71 2.71 -0.84 -1.53
CA VAL A 71 1.32 -0.69 -2.03
C VAL A 71 0.40 -1.17 -0.92
N SER A 72 -0.43 -0.29 -0.37
CA SER A 72 -1.33 -0.59 0.74
C SER A 72 -2.46 0.44 0.85
N ASP A 73 -3.57 0.06 1.46
CA ASP A 73 -4.64 0.95 1.91
C ASP A 73 -4.35 1.60 3.27
N LEU A 74 -3.30 1.13 3.98
CA LEU A 74 -2.88 1.60 5.30
C LEU A 74 -3.95 1.45 6.41
N LEU A 75 -4.94 0.59 6.23
CA LEU A 75 -6.03 0.39 7.19
C LEU A 75 -5.66 -0.55 8.35
N SER A 76 -4.37 -0.71 8.65
CA SER A 76 -3.91 -1.45 9.83
C SER A 76 -4.23 -0.69 11.12
N ARG A 77 -4.75 -1.42 12.13
CA ARG A 77 -5.10 -0.85 13.46
C ARG A 77 -3.89 -0.26 14.17
N GLU A 78 -2.73 -0.87 14.00
CA GLU A 78 -1.46 -0.48 14.64
C GLU A 78 -0.78 0.71 13.92
N GLY A 79 -1.42 1.25 12.88
CA GLY A 79 -0.89 2.36 12.10
C GLY A 79 0.20 1.93 11.13
N PHE A 80 1.04 2.87 10.69
CA PHE A 80 2.00 2.67 9.61
C PHE A 80 3.41 3.21 9.92
N GLU A 81 3.54 4.06 10.94
CA GLU A 81 4.74 4.85 11.17
C GLU A 81 5.95 4.02 11.57
N ALA A 82 5.75 2.99 12.40
CA ALA A 82 6.85 2.15 12.88
C ALA A 82 7.45 1.33 11.74
N GLY A 83 6.62 0.73 10.89
CA GLY A 83 7.06 -0.06 9.74
C GLY A 83 7.83 0.75 8.72
N LEU A 84 7.32 1.92 8.34
CA LEU A 84 8.01 2.83 7.42
C LEU A 84 9.32 3.34 8.02
N SER A 85 9.31 3.70 9.32
CA SER A 85 10.53 4.15 10.01
C SER A 85 11.61 3.06 10.07
N ALA A 86 11.22 1.80 10.21
CA ALA A 86 12.15 0.67 10.22
C ALA A 86 12.86 0.50 8.86
N LEU A 87 12.14 0.65 7.75
CA LEU A 87 12.74 0.62 6.40
C LEU A 87 13.69 1.81 6.19
N LEU A 88 13.26 3.03 6.54
CA LEU A 88 14.08 4.23 6.44
C LEU A 88 15.37 4.12 7.27
N ALA A 89 15.28 3.58 8.50
CA ALA A 89 16.43 3.35 9.37
C ALA A 89 17.43 2.33 8.79
N ARG A 90 17.00 1.47 7.86
CA ARG A 90 17.85 0.56 7.11
C ARG A 90 18.43 1.17 5.83
N GLY A 91 18.11 2.42 5.52
CA GLY A 91 18.59 3.13 4.34
C GLY A 91 17.78 2.87 3.07
N TYR A 92 16.56 2.33 3.18
CA TYR A 92 15.67 2.21 2.03
C TYR A 92 15.15 3.58 1.59
N GLU A 93 15.13 3.81 0.29
CA GLU A 93 14.31 4.85 -0.33
C GLU A 93 12.87 4.34 -0.41
N VAL A 94 11.94 5.02 0.26
CA VAL A 94 10.56 4.53 0.39
C VAL A 94 9.62 5.30 -0.52
N VAL A 95 8.91 4.56 -1.38
CA VAL A 95 7.77 5.03 -2.16
C VAL A 95 6.51 4.35 -1.64
N LEU A 96 5.58 5.14 -1.13
CA LEU A 96 4.32 4.65 -0.59
C LEU A 96 3.17 4.97 -1.55
N LEU A 97 2.62 3.94 -2.18
CA LEU A 97 1.40 4.02 -2.97
C LEU A 97 0.21 3.66 -2.07
N HIS A 98 -0.55 4.67 -1.71
CA HIS A 98 -1.74 4.55 -0.91
C HIS A 98 -2.95 4.33 -1.82
N ILE A 99 -3.41 3.09 -1.91
CA ILE A 99 -4.51 2.69 -2.79
C ILE A 99 -5.81 2.74 -2.01
N LEU A 100 -6.80 3.41 -2.55
CA LEU A 100 -8.12 3.61 -1.94
C LEU A 100 -9.23 3.19 -2.90
N ALA A 101 -10.27 2.58 -2.38
CA ALA A 101 -11.48 2.37 -3.13
C ALA A 101 -12.26 3.70 -3.29
N PRO A 102 -12.99 3.91 -4.40
CA PRO A 102 -13.83 5.11 -4.58
C PRO A 102 -14.82 5.34 -3.43
N GLU A 103 -15.35 4.25 -2.87
CA GLU A 103 -16.32 4.25 -1.77
C GLU A 103 -15.70 4.72 -0.46
N GLU A 104 -14.40 4.47 -0.25
CA GLU A 104 -13.65 4.97 0.90
C GLU A 104 -13.41 6.48 0.80
N VAL A 105 -13.17 6.98 -0.41
CA VAL A 105 -12.97 8.42 -0.64
C VAL A 105 -14.30 9.16 -0.60
N ARG A 106 -15.35 8.57 -1.16
CA ARG A 106 -16.68 9.19 -1.33
C ARG A 106 -17.78 8.21 -0.93
N PRO A 107 -17.98 7.96 0.38
CA PRO A 107 -19.05 7.08 0.82
C PRO A 107 -20.40 7.63 0.36
N ALA A 108 -21.20 6.77 -0.27
CA ALA A 108 -22.56 7.11 -0.67
C ALA A 108 -23.42 7.35 0.59
N ILE A 109 -24.28 8.36 0.52
CA ILE A 109 -25.26 8.63 1.58
C ILE A 109 -26.47 7.76 1.31
N GLY A 110 -26.91 6.96 2.28
CA GLY A 110 -28.23 6.35 2.22
C GLY A 110 -28.37 4.99 2.90
N GLY A 111 -29.32 4.94 3.81
CA GLY A 111 -29.94 3.74 4.34
C GLY A 111 -29.16 2.95 5.38
N ASP A 112 -29.77 1.85 5.74
CA ASP A 112 -29.16 0.85 6.61
C ASP A 112 -28.25 -0.04 5.77
N LEU A 113 -26.97 -0.10 6.14
CA LEU A 113 -25.95 -0.89 5.47
C LEU A 113 -25.33 -1.88 6.46
N LYS A 114 -25.06 -3.07 5.96
CA LYS A 114 -24.24 -4.04 6.67
C LYS A 114 -22.82 -3.92 6.14
N LEU A 115 -21.93 -3.32 6.94
CA LEU A 115 -20.50 -3.36 6.66
C LEU A 115 -19.96 -4.72 7.04
N VAL A 116 -19.33 -5.40 6.08
CA VAL A 116 -18.67 -6.69 6.32
C VAL A 116 -17.18 -6.48 6.15
N ASP A 117 -16.45 -6.71 7.22
CA ASP A 117 -14.99 -6.75 7.18
C ASP A 117 -14.56 -7.95 6.32
N ARG A 118 -13.86 -7.70 5.23
CA ARG A 118 -13.44 -8.74 4.30
C ARG A 118 -12.34 -9.63 4.84
N GLU A 119 -11.57 -9.16 5.81
CA GLU A 119 -10.47 -9.93 6.41
C GLU A 119 -10.99 -10.89 7.47
N THR A 120 -11.93 -10.45 8.30
CA THR A 120 -12.44 -11.21 9.45
C THR A 120 -13.82 -11.81 9.25
N GLY A 121 -14.59 -11.32 8.27
CA GLY A 121 -16.00 -11.69 8.06
C GLY A 121 -16.95 -11.06 9.08
N ALA A 122 -16.47 -10.25 10.00
CA ALA A 122 -17.31 -9.58 11.00
C ALA A 122 -18.22 -8.54 10.33
N GLY A 123 -19.52 -8.59 10.65
CA GLY A 123 -20.53 -7.66 10.14
C GLY A 123 -20.93 -6.65 11.21
N VAL A 124 -21.08 -5.39 10.81
CA VAL A 124 -21.65 -4.34 11.66
C VAL A 124 -22.76 -3.66 10.86
N ASP A 125 -23.97 -3.65 11.45
CA ASP A 125 -25.10 -2.90 10.87
C ASP A 125 -24.94 -1.43 11.22
N ILE A 126 -24.92 -0.58 10.20
CA ILE A 126 -24.79 0.88 10.39
C ILE A 126 -25.86 1.61 9.58
N THR A 127 -26.40 2.68 10.17
CA THR A 127 -27.25 3.63 9.45
C THR A 127 -26.39 4.79 8.97
N LEU A 128 -26.15 4.87 7.66
CA LEU A 128 -25.42 5.97 7.04
C LEU A 128 -26.35 7.20 6.88
N ASN A 129 -26.39 8.02 7.90
CA ASN A 129 -26.99 9.34 7.84
C ASN A 129 -25.95 10.43 7.51
N GLN A 130 -26.40 11.64 7.19
CA GLN A 130 -25.51 12.76 6.85
C GLN A 130 -24.46 13.07 7.94
N ARG A 131 -24.82 12.92 9.21
CA ARG A 131 -23.90 13.15 10.34
C ARG A 131 -22.77 12.11 10.36
N ALA A 132 -23.09 10.83 10.15
CA ALA A 132 -22.09 9.75 10.09
C ALA A 132 -21.13 9.94 8.92
N VAL A 133 -21.64 10.30 7.74
CA VAL A 133 -20.81 10.59 6.57
C VAL A 133 -19.92 11.81 6.78
N ASN A 134 -20.40 12.87 7.42
CA ASN A 134 -19.58 14.04 7.71
C ASN A 134 -18.45 13.70 8.70
N LEU A 135 -18.76 12.96 9.76
CA LEU A 135 -17.75 12.49 10.73
C LEU A 135 -16.69 11.58 10.08
N TYR A 136 -17.14 10.68 9.20
CA TYR A 136 -16.22 9.83 8.41
C TYR A 136 -15.28 10.69 7.56
N ARG A 137 -15.81 11.64 6.81
CA ARG A 137 -15.02 12.55 5.95
C ARG A 137 -14.00 13.37 6.75
N GLU A 138 -14.39 13.84 7.92
CA GLU A 138 -13.48 14.56 8.82
C GLU A 138 -12.33 13.66 9.28
N ARG A 139 -12.64 12.46 9.77
CA ARG A 139 -11.63 11.48 10.20
C ARG A 139 -10.72 11.03 9.05
N TYR A 140 -11.31 10.78 7.89
CA TYR A 140 -10.56 10.41 6.68
C TYR A 140 -9.56 11.52 6.29
N ARG A 141 -10.00 12.79 6.29
CA ARG A 141 -9.12 13.94 6.00
C ARG A 141 -8.00 14.07 7.03
N ALA A 142 -8.31 13.97 8.31
CA ALA A 142 -7.31 14.03 9.37
C ALA A 142 -6.28 12.89 9.24
N TRP A 143 -6.74 11.69 8.93
CA TRP A 143 -5.87 10.52 8.76
C TRP A 143 -4.98 10.67 7.51
N THR A 144 -5.52 11.03 6.36
CA THR A 144 -4.71 11.25 5.14
C THR A 144 -3.69 12.38 5.34
N ALA A 145 -4.06 13.47 6.01
CA ALA A 145 -3.13 14.56 6.35
C ALA A 145 -2.00 14.07 7.28
N ARG A 146 -2.27 13.15 8.19
CA ARG A 146 -1.24 12.52 9.05
C ARG A 146 -0.25 11.71 8.22
N VAL A 147 -0.73 10.92 7.25
CA VAL A 147 0.14 10.16 6.34
C VAL A 147 1.01 11.09 5.51
N GLU A 148 0.41 12.12 4.89
CA GLU A 148 1.12 13.12 4.09
C GLU A 148 2.19 13.86 4.92
N ALA A 149 1.85 14.29 6.13
CA ALA A 149 2.79 14.98 7.02
C ALA A 149 3.94 14.06 7.47
N PHE A 150 3.68 12.79 7.74
CA PHE A 150 4.73 11.82 8.06
C PHE A 150 5.66 11.63 6.86
N ALA A 151 5.10 11.39 5.69
CA ALA A 151 5.85 11.17 4.45
C ALA A 151 6.77 12.37 4.14
N ALA A 152 6.22 13.58 4.18
CA ALA A 152 6.97 14.81 3.93
C ALA A 152 8.14 15.02 4.91
N ARG A 153 7.93 14.75 6.21
CA ARG A 153 8.99 14.89 7.22
C ARG A 153 10.09 13.85 7.12
N ARG A 154 9.81 12.70 6.55
CA ARG A 154 10.73 11.55 6.49
C ARG A 154 11.33 11.30 5.11
N GLY A 155 11.03 12.14 4.11
CA GLY A 155 11.51 11.96 2.74
C GLY A 155 10.89 10.75 2.03
N VAL A 156 9.71 10.29 2.46
CA VAL A 156 8.96 9.24 1.79
C VAL A 156 8.23 9.85 0.58
N VAL A 157 8.41 9.28 -0.59
CA VAL A 157 7.59 9.63 -1.75
C VAL A 157 6.21 9.03 -1.55
N TYR A 158 5.22 9.88 -1.31
CA TYR A 158 3.84 9.47 -1.06
C TYR A 158 2.95 9.84 -2.23
N GLU A 159 2.19 8.86 -2.71
CA GLU A 159 1.19 9.05 -3.76
C GLU A 159 -0.11 8.35 -3.38
N ARG A 160 -1.22 9.10 -3.40
CA ARG A 160 -2.56 8.56 -3.16
C ARG A 160 -3.26 8.31 -4.49
N PHE A 161 -3.86 7.14 -4.63
CA PHE A 161 -4.42 6.68 -5.89
C PHE A 161 -5.75 5.95 -5.66
N GLU A 162 -6.79 6.35 -6.38
CA GLU A 162 -8.06 5.61 -6.38
C GLU A 162 -7.96 4.40 -7.31
N SER A 163 -8.40 3.24 -6.85
CA SER A 163 -8.32 1.98 -7.60
C SER A 163 -9.12 1.96 -8.91
N SER A 164 -10.08 2.87 -9.06
CA SER A 164 -10.87 3.07 -10.29
C SER A 164 -10.12 3.84 -11.38
N VAL A 165 -9.02 4.50 -11.06
CA VAL A 165 -8.23 5.28 -12.02
C VAL A 165 -7.28 4.35 -12.76
N PRO A 166 -7.14 4.47 -14.10
CA PRO A 166 -6.18 3.66 -14.86
C PRO A 166 -4.74 3.82 -14.35
N VAL A 167 -4.05 2.68 -14.16
CA VAL A 167 -2.69 2.64 -13.61
C VAL A 167 -1.67 3.43 -14.45
N GLU A 168 -1.92 3.60 -15.73
CA GLU A 168 -1.09 4.39 -16.64
C GLU A 168 -0.99 5.85 -16.18
N ARG A 169 -2.08 6.42 -15.60
CA ARG A 169 -2.05 7.78 -15.04
C ARG A 169 -1.13 7.88 -13.82
N LEU A 170 -1.08 6.83 -13.00
CA LEU A 170 -0.15 6.76 -11.89
C LEU A 170 1.29 6.70 -12.38
N LEU A 171 1.58 5.77 -13.30
CA LEU A 171 2.94 5.53 -13.80
C LEU A 171 3.48 6.72 -14.58
N LEU A 172 2.74 7.17 -15.60
CA LEU A 172 3.18 8.23 -16.52
C LEU A 172 3.01 9.64 -15.94
N GLY A 173 2.07 9.81 -15.00
CA GLY A 173 1.81 11.08 -14.36
C GLY A 173 2.65 11.31 -13.11
N SER A 174 2.32 10.63 -12.03
CA SER A 174 2.84 10.94 -10.70
C SER A 174 4.23 10.37 -10.44
N LEU A 175 4.46 9.11 -10.70
CA LEU A 175 5.74 8.47 -10.38
C LEU A 175 6.89 8.97 -11.26
N ARG A 176 6.62 9.24 -12.55
CA ARG A 176 7.62 9.82 -13.44
C ARG A 176 8.00 11.24 -13.04
N ARG A 177 7.03 12.10 -12.71
CA ARG A 177 7.31 13.47 -12.24
C ARG A 177 8.10 13.52 -10.95
N ARG A 178 7.98 12.50 -10.11
CA ARG A 178 8.72 12.38 -8.83
C ARG A 178 10.07 11.68 -8.99
N GLY A 179 10.47 11.33 -10.21
CA GLY A 179 11.76 10.68 -10.47
C GLY A 179 11.85 9.23 -10.00
N VAL A 180 10.72 8.60 -9.65
CA VAL A 180 10.65 7.18 -9.28
C VAL A 180 10.79 6.27 -10.50
N LEU A 181 10.36 6.77 -11.66
CA LEU A 181 10.48 6.11 -12.95
C LEU A 181 11.23 7.04 -13.93
N ALA A 182 12.20 6.47 -14.63
CA ALA A 182 12.93 7.13 -15.71
C ALA A 182 12.07 7.26 -17.00
#